data_30053098ea2789b02c41c415a2c41351
#
_entry.id   30053098ea2789b02c41c415a2c41351
#
_cell.length_a   1.000
_cell.length_b   1.000
_cell.length_c   1.000
_cell.angle_alpha   90.00
_cell.angle_beta   90.00
_cell.angle_gamma   90.00
#
_symmetry.space_group_name_H-M   'P 1'
#
loop_
_entity.id
_entity.type
_entity.pdbx_description
1 polymer ?
#
loop_
_entity_poly.entity_id
_entity_poly.type
_entity_poly.pdbx_seq_one_letter_code
_entity_poly.pdbx_strand_id
1 'polypeptide(L)'
;KAEGFPVAGPVGADSVFHQAATGKYNSVLSLYHDQGHIAAKTLDFEKTIAVTNGMPILRTSVDHGTAFDIAGKGIASEVSMTEAVLLAAKYAPYFKGAKDGR
;
A
#
# COMPACT_ATOMS: atom_id res chain seq x y z
N LYS A 1 1.83 -12.82 -17.46
CA LYS A 1 3.02 -13.43 -18.10
C LYS A 1 3.09 -13.18 -19.59
N ALA A 2 1.94 -13.15 -20.26
CA ALA A 2 1.91 -12.94 -21.71
C ALA A 2 2.56 -11.63 -22.14
N GLU A 3 2.56 -10.62 -21.26
CA GLU A 3 3.17 -9.33 -21.51
C GLU A 3 4.65 -9.26 -21.11
N GLY A 4 5.26 -10.39 -20.75
CA GLY A 4 6.67 -10.45 -20.42
C GLY A 4 7.03 -10.04 -19.00
N PHE A 5 6.06 -9.82 -18.12
CA PHE A 5 6.34 -9.49 -16.71
C PHE A 5 6.79 -10.74 -15.95
N PRO A 6 7.77 -10.61 -15.06
CA PRO A 6 8.27 -11.73 -14.25
C PRO A 6 7.32 -12.01 -13.09
N VAL A 7 6.17 -12.59 -13.37
CA VAL A 7 5.14 -12.90 -12.39
C VAL A 7 4.96 -14.40 -12.22
N ALA A 8 4.62 -14.81 -11.01
CA ALA A 8 4.24 -16.16 -10.67
C ALA A 8 2.76 -16.17 -10.26
N GLY A 9 2.07 -17.25 -10.56
CA GLY A 9 0.69 -17.38 -10.15
C GLY A 9 -0.18 -18.08 -11.19
N PRO A 10 -1.48 -18.19 -10.90
CA PRO A 10 -2.12 -17.75 -9.65
C PRO A 10 -1.64 -18.52 -8.42
N VAL A 11 -1.63 -17.85 -7.27
CA VAL A 11 -1.19 -18.42 -5.99
C VAL A 11 -2.35 -18.33 -5.01
N GLY A 12 -2.47 -19.31 -4.14
CA GLY A 12 -3.53 -19.32 -3.12
C GLY A 12 -3.50 -18.06 -2.25
N ALA A 13 -4.64 -17.39 -2.14
CA ALA A 13 -4.71 -16.13 -1.40
C ALA A 13 -4.45 -16.29 0.10
N ASP A 14 -4.69 -17.47 0.63
CA ASP A 14 -4.46 -17.76 2.04
C ASP A 14 -2.97 -17.85 2.41
N SER A 15 -2.09 -18.05 1.43
CA SER A 15 -0.66 -18.22 1.69
C SER A 15 0.20 -17.13 1.06
N VAL A 16 -0.26 -16.46 -0.01
CA VAL A 16 0.60 -15.57 -0.79
C VAL A 16 1.12 -14.40 0.02
N PHE A 17 0.33 -13.87 0.94
CA PHE A 17 0.75 -12.73 1.75
C PHE A 17 1.83 -13.11 2.76
N HIS A 18 1.71 -14.29 3.36
CA HIS A 18 2.77 -14.81 4.22
C HIS A 18 4.06 -15.02 3.44
N GLN A 19 3.96 -15.59 2.25
CA GLN A 19 5.12 -15.82 1.39
C GLN A 19 5.79 -14.51 0.99
N ALA A 20 5.00 -13.49 0.68
CA ALA A 20 5.55 -12.17 0.38
C ALA A 20 6.22 -11.53 1.60
N ALA A 21 5.58 -11.63 2.77
CA ALA A 21 6.13 -11.07 4.00
C ALA A 21 7.43 -11.74 4.43
N THR A 22 7.61 -13.01 4.08
CA THR A 22 8.83 -13.75 4.40
C THR A 22 9.88 -13.70 3.29
N GLY A 23 9.67 -12.94 2.24
CA GLY A 23 10.69 -12.65 1.25
C GLY A 23 10.60 -13.44 -0.05
N LYS A 24 9.62 -14.33 -0.21
CA LYS A 24 9.48 -15.09 -1.45
C LYS A 24 9.06 -14.20 -2.63
N TYR A 25 8.22 -13.23 -2.38
CA TYR A 25 7.78 -12.25 -3.37
C TYR A 25 7.96 -10.85 -2.82
N ASN A 26 8.20 -9.88 -3.69
CA ASN A 26 8.30 -8.48 -3.26
C ASN A 26 7.03 -7.67 -3.52
N SER A 27 6.03 -8.29 -4.14
CA SER A 27 4.77 -7.63 -4.45
C SER A 27 3.69 -8.66 -4.67
N VAL A 28 2.45 -8.32 -4.36
CA VAL A 28 1.28 -9.17 -4.57
C VAL A 28 0.22 -8.36 -5.28
N LEU A 29 -0.34 -8.91 -6.36
CA LEU A 29 -1.48 -8.33 -7.05
C LEU A 29 -2.76 -8.94 -6.49
N SER A 30 -3.60 -8.12 -5.89
CA SER A 30 -4.91 -8.52 -5.38
C SER A 30 -6.00 -8.14 -6.38
N LEU A 31 -7.01 -8.99 -6.51
CA LEU A 31 -8.04 -8.82 -7.51
C LEU A 31 -9.22 -7.98 -7.02
N TYR A 32 -9.37 -7.81 -5.71
CA TYR A 32 -10.41 -6.96 -5.14
C TYR A 32 -9.94 -6.40 -3.79
N HIS A 33 -10.63 -5.37 -3.34
CA HIS A 33 -10.22 -4.55 -2.19
C HIS A 33 -9.91 -5.38 -0.95
N ASP A 34 -10.87 -6.17 -0.48
CA ASP A 34 -10.71 -6.87 0.81
C ASP A 34 -9.63 -7.93 0.77
N GLN A 35 -9.39 -8.54 -0.38
CA GLN A 35 -8.33 -9.55 -0.51
C GLN A 35 -6.97 -8.99 -0.11
N GLY A 36 -6.67 -7.77 -0.52
CA GLY A 36 -5.40 -7.13 -0.21
C GLY A 36 -5.42 -6.37 1.10
N HIS A 37 -6.47 -5.62 1.36
CA HIS A 37 -6.52 -4.73 2.52
C HIS A 37 -6.66 -5.47 3.84
N ILE A 38 -7.39 -6.58 3.88
CA ILE A 38 -7.46 -7.39 5.09
C ILE A 38 -6.05 -7.89 5.46
N ALA A 39 -5.30 -8.40 4.50
CA ALA A 39 -3.96 -8.90 4.73
C ALA A 39 -3.01 -7.79 5.18
N ALA A 40 -3.02 -6.65 4.50
CA ALA A 40 -2.13 -5.52 4.80
C ALA A 40 -2.43 -4.95 6.19
N LYS A 41 -3.70 -4.75 6.52
CA LYS A 41 -4.09 -4.20 7.81
C LYS A 41 -3.89 -5.18 8.96
N THR A 42 -3.99 -6.47 8.70
CA THR A 42 -3.69 -7.49 9.70
C THR A 42 -2.20 -7.50 10.02
N LEU A 43 -1.36 -7.27 9.02
CA LEU A 43 0.09 -7.22 9.21
C LEU A 43 0.48 -5.99 10.07
N ASP A 44 -0.02 -4.82 9.72
CA ASP A 44 0.25 -3.60 10.49
C ASP A 44 -0.86 -2.58 10.20
N PHE A 45 -1.80 -2.46 11.12
CA PHE A 45 -2.97 -1.61 10.93
C PHE A 45 -2.62 -0.13 10.84
N GLU A 46 -1.70 0.33 11.67
CA GLU A 46 -1.41 1.76 11.79
C GLU A 46 -0.38 2.26 10.80
N LYS A 47 0.62 1.45 10.47
CA LYS A 47 1.73 1.88 9.63
C LYS A 47 1.56 1.56 8.15
N THR A 48 0.50 0.87 7.80
CA THR A 48 0.16 0.64 6.39
C THR A 48 -0.28 1.95 5.75
N ILE A 49 0.33 2.30 4.63
CA ILE A 49 -0.02 3.50 3.87
C ILE A 49 -0.42 3.12 2.45
N ALA A 50 -1.09 4.05 1.78
CA ALA A 50 -1.41 3.93 0.37
C ALA A 50 -0.51 4.83 -0.45
N VAL A 51 -0.08 4.32 -1.60
CA VAL A 51 0.70 5.09 -2.58
C VAL A 51 -0.04 5.01 -3.91
N THR A 52 -0.33 6.16 -4.50
CA THR A 52 -1.00 6.21 -5.80
C THR A 52 0.05 6.23 -6.91
N ASN A 53 -0.01 5.22 -7.78
CA ASN A 53 0.93 5.09 -8.88
C ASN A 53 0.40 5.77 -10.15
N GLY A 54 1.30 6.14 -11.05
CA GLY A 54 0.94 6.69 -12.36
C GLY A 54 0.63 8.18 -12.36
N MET A 55 0.84 8.87 -11.26
CA MET A 55 0.65 10.32 -11.18
C MET A 55 1.95 11.06 -11.47
N PRO A 56 1.87 12.31 -11.92
CA PRO A 56 3.08 13.12 -12.10
C PRO A 56 3.75 13.55 -10.80
N ILE A 57 3.09 13.33 -9.68
CA ILE A 57 3.63 13.61 -8.33
C ILE A 57 3.58 12.33 -7.50
N LEU A 58 4.43 12.26 -6.50
CA LEU A 58 4.35 11.21 -5.48
C LEU A 58 3.19 11.54 -4.54
N ARG A 59 2.21 10.66 -4.45
CA ARG A 59 1.09 10.80 -3.53
C ARG A 59 1.06 9.65 -2.56
N THR A 60 1.19 9.97 -1.29
CA THR A 60 0.98 9.00 -0.21
C THR A 60 -0.26 9.41 0.60
N SER A 61 -0.86 8.44 1.22
CA SER A 61 -2.09 8.67 1.98
C SER A 61 -2.22 7.61 3.07
N VAL A 62 -3.07 7.89 4.05
CA VAL A 62 -3.47 6.89 5.02
C VAL A 62 -4.29 5.79 4.34
N ASP A 63 -4.33 4.63 4.95
CA ASP A 63 -5.05 3.48 4.41
C ASP A 63 -6.34 3.19 5.20
N HIS A 64 -6.82 4.14 5.99
CA HIS A 64 -8.09 3.99 6.70
C HIS A 64 -9.19 4.84 6.05
N GLY A 65 -10.44 4.51 6.36
CA GLY A 65 -11.61 5.24 5.89
C GLY A 65 -11.89 6.50 6.71
N THR A 66 -13.07 7.02 6.55
CA THR A 66 -13.49 8.30 7.16
C THR A 66 -13.74 8.23 8.66
N ALA A 67 -13.93 7.02 9.21
CA ALA A 67 -14.08 6.80 10.65
C ALA A 67 -15.13 7.71 11.30
N PHE A 68 -16.34 7.73 10.74
CA PHE A 68 -17.42 8.58 11.22
C PHE A 68 -17.75 8.39 12.70
N ASP A 69 -17.52 7.18 13.21
CA ASP A 69 -17.80 6.85 14.62
C ASP A 69 -16.93 7.62 15.62
N ILE A 70 -15.78 8.13 15.20
CA ILE A 70 -14.88 8.89 16.07
C ILE A 70 -14.70 10.34 15.60
N ALA A 71 -15.42 10.75 14.55
CA ALA A 71 -15.31 12.10 14.02
C ALA A 71 -15.72 13.14 15.10
N GLY A 72 -14.88 14.16 15.26
CA GLY A 72 -15.14 15.22 16.22
C GLY A 72 -14.85 14.88 17.68
N LYS A 73 -14.39 13.66 17.98
CA LYS A 73 -14.12 13.24 19.36
C LYS A 73 -12.69 13.50 19.83
N GLY A 74 -11.81 13.90 18.94
CA GLY A 74 -10.42 14.17 19.28
C GLY A 74 -9.61 12.94 19.69
N ILE A 75 -10.03 11.73 19.30
CA ILE A 75 -9.40 10.48 19.71
C ILE A 75 -8.75 9.73 18.56
N ALA A 76 -8.75 10.28 17.36
CA ALA A 76 -8.16 9.62 16.21
C ALA A 76 -6.64 9.51 16.37
N SER A 77 -6.09 8.38 15.91
CA SER A 77 -4.63 8.17 15.91
C SER A 77 -4.01 8.91 14.73
N GLU A 78 -2.89 9.57 14.97
CA GLU A 78 -2.12 10.26 13.94
C GLU A 78 -1.03 9.37 13.30
N VAL A 79 -0.88 8.12 13.75
CA VAL A 79 0.23 7.27 13.35
C VAL A 79 0.26 7.04 11.83
N SER A 80 -0.87 6.71 11.22
CA SER A 80 -0.92 6.45 9.77
C SER A 80 -0.56 7.68 8.96
N MET A 81 -1.05 8.86 9.34
CA MET A 81 -0.70 10.10 8.64
C MET A 81 0.76 10.44 8.81
N THR A 82 1.31 10.26 10.00
CA THR A 82 2.73 10.47 10.27
C THR A 82 3.58 9.56 9.39
N GLU A 83 3.24 8.28 9.30
CA GLU A 83 3.96 7.34 8.44
C GLU A 83 3.84 7.73 6.96
N ALA A 84 2.68 8.16 6.50
CA ALA A 84 2.51 8.61 5.12
C ALA A 84 3.40 9.80 4.80
N VAL A 85 3.49 10.77 5.69
CA VAL A 85 4.35 11.95 5.52
C VAL A 85 5.82 11.56 5.51
N LEU A 86 6.25 10.74 6.46
CA LEU A 86 7.65 10.32 6.56
C LEU A 86 8.08 9.49 5.36
N LEU A 87 7.24 8.59 4.88
CA LEU A 87 7.57 7.79 3.71
C LEU A 87 7.55 8.62 2.43
N ALA A 88 6.68 9.62 2.32
CA ALA A 88 6.73 10.55 1.21
C ALA A 88 8.06 11.29 1.17
N ALA A 89 8.53 11.78 2.32
CA ALA A 89 9.82 12.45 2.41
C ALA A 89 10.98 11.53 2.06
N LYS A 90 10.90 10.26 2.49
CA LYS A 90 11.96 9.28 2.21
C LYS A 90 12.06 8.95 0.72
N TYR A 91 10.93 8.80 0.04
CA TYR A 91 10.92 8.33 -1.34
C TYR A 91 10.84 9.44 -2.38
N ALA A 92 10.53 10.68 -1.99
CA ALA A 92 10.43 11.81 -2.93
C ALA A 92 11.67 11.97 -3.81
N PRO A 93 12.91 11.84 -3.29
CA PRO A 93 14.10 12.00 -4.13
C PRO A 93 14.22 10.98 -5.25
N TYR A 94 13.55 9.84 -5.12
CA TYR A 94 13.60 8.75 -6.11
C TYR A 94 12.43 8.77 -7.07
N PHE A 95 11.45 9.65 -6.86
CA PHE A 95 10.25 9.70 -7.66
C PHE A 95 10.47 10.51 -8.93
N LYS A 96 10.16 9.92 -10.08
CA LYS A 96 10.37 10.57 -11.39
C LYS A 96 9.09 11.10 -12.02
N GLY A 97 7.93 10.73 -11.51
CA GLY A 97 6.66 11.14 -12.08
C GLY A 97 6.29 10.39 -13.35
N ALA A 98 5.02 10.48 -13.74
CA ALA A 98 4.48 9.71 -14.86
C ALA A 98 5.06 10.15 -16.21
N LYS A 99 5.47 11.39 -16.36
CA LYS A 99 5.97 11.93 -17.62
C LYS A 99 7.39 11.53 -17.97
N ASP A 100 8.13 10.93 -17.04
CA ASP A 100 9.56 10.65 -17.19
C ASP A 100 9.85 9.26 -17.73
N GLY A 101 9.02 8.75 -18.61
CA GLY A 101 9.32 7.48 -19.27
C GLY A 101 8.54 6.31 -18.72
N ARG A 102 7.41 6.60 -18.23
CA ARG A 102 6.53 5.51 -17.84
C ARG A 102 5.63 5.17 -18.92
#